data_bbd9d19d84c7a8060480f1b96502825a
#
_entry.id   bbd9d19d84c7a8060480f1b96502825a
#
_cell.length_a   1.000
_cell.length_b   1.000
_cell.length_c   1.000
_cell.angle_alpha   90.00
_cell.angle_beta   90.00
_cell.angle_gamma   90.00
#
_symmetry.space_group_name_H-M   'P 1'
#
loop_
_entity.id
_entity.type
_entity.pdbx_description
1 polymer ?
#
loop_
_entity_poly.entity_id
_entity_poly.type
_entity_poly.pdbx_seq_one_letter_code
_entity_poly.pdbx_strand_id
1 'polypeptide(L)' 'MHEHSDNLRDQATKYWELAAQANDPVAKQELCELARVCEEIADDMDDRRVSG' A
#
# COMPACT_ATOMS: atom_id res chain seq x y z
N MET A 1 3.02 -19.31 -1.01
CA MET A 1 1.97 -18.49 -0.45
C MET A 1 2.24 -17.03 -0.66
N HIS A 2 1.19 -16.27 -0.78
CA HIS A 2 1.33 -14.88 -1.16
C HIS A 2 0.94 -13.94 -0.02
N GLU A 3 1.16 -14.40 1.18
CA GLU A 3 0.63 -13.70 2.34
C GLU A 3 1.25 -12.32 2.52
N HIS A 4 2.55 -12.20 2.21
CA HIS A 4 3.22 -10.93 2.43
C HIS A 4 2.69 -9.84 1.51
N SER A 5 2.59 -10.14 0.22
CA SER A 5 2.09 -9.13 -0.71
C SER A 5 0.61 -8.87 -0.46
N ASP A 6 -0.15 -9.89 -0.08
CA ASP A 6 -1.56 -9.69 0.24
C ASP A 6 -1.71 -8.79 1.45
N ASN A 7 -0.87 -8.97 2.47
CA ASN A 7 -0.88 -8.11 3.63
C ASN A 7 -0.57 -6.67 3.27
N LEU A 8 0.44 -6.48 2.43
CA LEU A 8 0.82 -5.14 2.03
C LEU A 8 -0.30 -4.45 1.25
N ARG A 9 -0.95 -5.18 0.37
CA ARG A 9 -2.05 -4.62 -0.39
C ARG A 9 -3.23 -4.30 0.49
N ASP A 10 -3.48 -5.16 1.47
CA ASP A 10 -4.54 -4.88 2.43
C ASP A 10 -4.25 -3.63 3.24
N GLN A 11 -3.01 -3.46 3.66
CA GLN A 11 -2.62 -2.27 4.37
C GLN A 11 -2.74 -1.03 3.49
N ALA A 12 -2.35 -1.15 2.23
CA ALA A 12 -2.48 -0.04 1.30
C ALA A 12 -3.94 0.38 1.17
N THR A 13 -4.84 -0.59 1.08
CA THR A 13 -6.26 -0.30 1.00
C THR A 13 -6.71 0.47 2.24
N LYS A 14 -6.27 0.05 3.40
CA LYS A 14 -6.64 0.73 4.64
C LYS A 14 -6.12 2.16 4.66
N TYR A 15 -4.91 2.36 4.21
CA TYR A 15 -4.35 3.70 4.15
C TYR A 15 -5.12 4.57 3.18
N TRP A 16 -5.52 4.00 2.04
CA TRP A 16 -6.35 4.75 1.09
C TRP A 16 -7.68 5.17 1.71
N GLU A 17 -8.28 4.26 2.46
CA GLU A 17 -9.54 4.58 3.12
C GLU A 17 -9.36 5.67 4.16
N LEU A 18 -8.29 5.59 4.93
CA LEU A 18 -8.01 6.61 5.92
C LEU A 18 -7.75 7.95 5.25
N ALA A 19 -7.03 7.93 4.13
CA ALA A 19 -6.77 9.16 3.39
C ALA A 19 -8.06 9.79 2.91
N ALA A 20 -9.00 8.97 2.47
CA ALA A 20 -10.28 9.48 1.99
C ALA A 20 -11.07 10.14 3.11
N GLN A 21 -10.88 9.66 4.34
CA GLN A 21 -11.60 10.20 5.49
C GLN A 21 -10.87 11.35 6.15
N ALA A 22 -9.59 11.54 5.83
CA ALA A 22 -8.81 12.58 6.48
C ALA A 22 -9.31 13.96 6.07
N ASN A 23 -9.46 14.82 7.06
CA ASN A 23 -9.86 16.20 6.81
C ASN A 23 -8.67 17.11 6.59
N ASP A 24 -7.51 16.69 7.09
CA ASP A 24 -6.29 17.49 7.01
C ASP A 24 -5.52 17.12 5.75
N PRO A 25 -5.21 18.09 4.89
CA PRO A 25 -4.49 17.77 3.65
C PRO A 25 -3.10 17.18 3.89
N VAL A 26 -2.43 17.57 4.96
CA VAL A 26 -1.12 17.00 5.26
C VAL A 26 -1.25 15.54 5.64
N ALA A 27 -2.18 15.22 6.52
CA ALA A 27 -2.41 13.84 6.91
C ALA A 27 -2.84 13.00 5.72
N LYS A 28 -3.70 13.55 4.88
CA LYS A 28 -4.16 12.84 3.70
C LYS A 28 -2.99 12.50 2.78
N GLN A 29 -2.10 13.46 2.57
CA GLN A 29 -0.96 13.24 1.71
C GLN A 29 -0.04 12.15 2.28
N GLU A 30 0.21 12.19 3.57
CA GLU A 30 1.06 11.18 4.20
C GLU A 30 0.46 9.80 4.08
N LEU A 31 -0.85 9.68 4.28
CA LEU A 31 -1.50 8.40 4.16
C LEU A 31 -1.46 7.88 2.73
N CYS A 32 -1.63 8.75 1.75
CA CYS A 32 -1.52 8.37 0.36
C CYS A 32 -0.12 7.87 0.04
N GLU A 33 0.90 8.53 0.57
CA GLU A 33 2.27 8.11 0.32
C GLU A 33 2.53 6.74 0.94
N LEU A 34 2.03 6.51 2.15
CA LEU A 34 2.19 5.20 2.78
C LEU A 34 1.51 4.11 1.96
N ALA A 35 0.32 4.39 1.47
CA ALA A 35 -0.39 3.41 0.64
C ALA A 35 0.41 3.08 -0.61
N ARG A 36 0.98 4.10 -1.24
CA ARG A 36 1.75 3.89 -2.47
C ARG A 36 3.00 3.08 -2.20
N VAL A 37 3.68 3.35 -1.08
CA VAL A 37 4.87 2.60 -0.73
C VAL A 37 4.51 1.13 -0.52
N CYS A 38 3.41 0.86 0.17
CA CYS A 38 2.99 -0.51 0.37
C CYS A 38 2.71 -1.21 -0.95
N GLU A 39 2.04 -0.51 -1.86
CA GLU A 39 1.74 -1.10 -3.16
C GLU A 39 3.00 -1.35 -3.97
N GLU A 40 3.96 -0.44 -3.89
CA GLU A 40 5.21 -0.62 -4.62
C GLU A 40 5.98 -1.81 -4.11
N ILE A 41 6.02 -1.97 -2.79
CA ILE A 41 6.71 -3.13 -2.21
C ILE A 41 6.02 -4.42 -2.62
N ALA A 42 4.70 -4.44 -2.56
CA ALA A 42 3.94 -5.62 -2.95
C ALA A 42 4.18 -5.97 -4.41
N ASP A 43 4.21 -4.95 -5.26
CA ASP A 43 4.47 -5.13 -6.67
C ASP A 43 5.86 -5.70 -6.91
N ASP A 44 6.84 -5.17 -6.19
CA ASP A 44 8.21 -5.63 -6.32
C ASP A 44 8.33 -7.09 -5.91
N MET A 45 7.66 -7.47 -4.85
CA MET A 45 7.69 -8.85 -4.40
C MET A 45 7.06 -9.78 -5.43
N ASP A 46 5.93 -9.37 -6.00
CA ASP A 46 5.27 -10.17 -7.03
C ASP A 46 6.14 -10.29 -8.27
N ASP A 47 6.78 -9.19 -8.63
CA ASP A 47 7.63 -9.18 -9.83
C ASP A 47 8.80 -10.13 -9.67
N ARG A 48 9.42 -10.12 -8.52
CA ARG A 48 10.54 -11.04 -8.27
C ARG A 48 10.09 -12.48 -8.35
N ARG A 49 8.93 -12.76 -7.84
CA ARG A 49 8.40 -14.11 -7.86
C ARG A 49 8.17 -14.58 -9.28
N VAL A 50 7.63 -13.70 -10.10
CA VAL A 50 7.36 -14.04 -11.49
C VAL A 50 8.67 -14.25 -12.24
N SER A 51 9.66 -13.43 -11.94
CA SER A 51 10.96 -13.55 -12.60
C SER A 51 11.65 -14.85 -12.25
N GLY A 52 11.47 -15.29 -11.05
CA GLY A 52 12.13 -16.48 -10.58
C GLY A 52 11.54 -17.71 -11.19
#